data_0e7e32ee670a6f6ef620527ce1baf30d
#
_entry.id   0e7e32ee670a6f6ef620527ce1baf30d
#
_cell.length_a   1.000
_cell.length_b   1.000
_cell.length_c   1.000
_cell.angle_alpha   90.00
_cell.angle_beta   90.00
_cell.angle_gamma   90.00
#
_symmetry.space_group_name_H-M   'P 1'
#
loop_
_entity.id
_entity.type
_entity.pdbx_description
1 polymer ?
#
loop_
_entity_poly.entity_id
_entity_poly.type
_entity_poly.pdbx_seq_one_letter_code
_entity_poly.pdbx_strand_id
1 'polypeptide(L)'
;MVNDLKNWKDPKKLPLVEELRRSWNEDMIWWGPAGIGATYTIERYAEQHSGPFRASFTDRILNGHLCKFAEGKFGGFFGWPNLTLTPTGEFMGMPTKAKPIDMRVIDMYRREGDKLSENWIFIDFLHFWHQQGVDILERIKES
;
A
#
# COMPACT_ATOMS: atom_id res chain seq x y z
N MET A 1 1.62 4.33 -12.67
CA MET A 1 1.33 3.76 -11.35
C MET A 1 0.33 2.61 -11.39
N VAL A 2 -0.94 2.77 -11.81
CA VAL A 2 -1.94 1.68 -11.79
C VAL A 2 -1.53 0.48 -12.66
N ASN A 3 -0.94 0.71 -13.84
CA ASN A 3 -0.46 -0.37 -14.71
C ASN A 3 0.76 -1.09 -14.11
N ASP A 4 1.61 -0.38 -13.40
CA ASP A 4 2.78 -0.97 -12.74
C ASP A 4 2.38 -1.87 -11.58
N LEU A 5 1.29 -1.54 -10.90
CA LEU A 5 0.71 -2.36 -9.86
C LEU A 5 0.10 -3.67 -10.39
N LYS A 6 -0.39 -3.71 -11.63
CA LYS A 6 -0.94 -4.92 -12.25
C LYS A 6 0.14 -5.92 -12.67
N ASN A 7 1.34 -5.43 -13.01
CA ASN A 7 2.40 -6.22 -13.65
C ASN A 7 3.61 -6.43 -12.74
N TRP A 8 3.45 -6.35 -11.44
CA TRP A 8 4.57 -6.41 -10.48
C TRP A 8 5.38 -7.72 -10.51
N LYS A 9 4.82 -8.81 -11.04
CA LYS A 9 5.50 -10.11 -11.20
C LYS A 9 6.08 -10.32 -12.59
N ASP A 10 5.96 -9.35 -13.51
CA ASP A 10 6.51 -9.47 -14.85
C ASP A 10 8.05 -9.48 -14.79
N PRO A 11 8.73 -10.53 -15.28
CA PRO A 11 10.19 -10.61 -15.29
C PRO A 11 10.88 -9.54 -16.17
N LYS A 12 10.12 -8.89 -17.06
CA LYS A 12 10.61 -7.76 -17.87
C LYS A 12 10.41 -6.41 -17.19
N LYS A 13 9.89 -6.41 -15.97
CA LYS A 13 9.62 -5.21 -15.22
C LYS A 13 10.93 -4.52 -14.82
N LEU A 14 10.90 -3.19 -14.82
CA LEU A 14 11.98 -2.38 -14.30
C LEU A 14 12.24 -2.68 -12.81
N PRO A 15 13.46 -2.51 -12.33
CA PRO A 15 13.74 -2.48 -10.91
C PRO A 15 12.78 -1.51 -10.19
N LEU A 16 12.36 -1.87 -8.98
CA LEU A 16 11.33 -1.13 -8.24
C LEU A 16 11.60 0.38 -8.14
N VAL A 17 12.84 0.75 -7.84
CA VAL A 17 13.25 2.16 -7.72
C VAL A 17 13.10 2.90 -9.06
N GLU A 18 13.48 2.29 -10.17
CA GLU A 18 13.35 2.89 -11.50
C GLU A 18 11.87 3.01 -11.92
N GLU A 19 11.05 2.03 -11.56
CA GLU A 19 9.60 2.11 -11.75
C GLU A 19 9.00 3.30 -11.00
N LEU A 20 9.38 3.49 -9.74
CA LEU A 20 8.92 4.58 -8.90
C LEU A 20 9.33 5.94 -9.45
N ARG A 21 10.56 6.09 -9.95
CA ARG A 21 11.08 7.33 -10.55
C ARG A 21 10.26 7.86 -11.71
N ARG A 22 9.46 7.03 -12.36
CA ARG A 22 8.56 7.47 -13.45
C ARG A 22 7.43 8.35 -12.97
N SER A 23 6.95 8.14 -11.74
CA SER A 23 5.77 8.81 -11.21
C SER A 23 5.99 9.58 -9.91
N TRP A 24 7.16 9.43 -9.28
CA TRP A 24 7.50 10.05 -8.00
C TRP A 24 8.72 10.95 -8.10
N ASN A 25 8.74 12.02 -7.31
CA ASN A 25 9.93 12.83 -7.07
C ASN A 25 10.92 12.08 -6.17
N GLU A 26 12.22 12.34 -6.33
CA GLU A 26 13.27 11.65 -5.57
C GLU A 26 13.13 11.89 -4.06
N ASP A 27 12.74 13.08 -3.66
CA ASP A 27 12.54 13.54 -2.28
C ASP A 27 11.12 13.32 -1.74
N MET A 28 10.39 12.38 -2.35
CA MET A 28 9.02 12.07 -1.97
C MET A 28 8.89 11.67 -0.51
N ILE A 29 7.73 11.93 0.07
CA ILE A 29 7.35 11.45 1.40
C ILE A 29 6.12 10.55 1.29
N TRP A 30 6.23 9.39 1.88
CA TRP A 30 5.10 8.49 2.07
C TRP A 30 4.71 8.45 3.55
N TRP A 31 3.51 8.88 3.85
CA TRP A 31 2.93 8.89 5.18
C TRP A 31 2.11 7.62 5.37
N GLY A 32 2.77 6.58 5.85
CA GLY A 32 2.13 5.29 6.10
C GLY A 32 1.37 5.23 7.42
N PRO A 33 0.55 4.20 7.62
CA PRO A 33 -0.20 4.01 8.84
C PRO A 33 0.70 3.63 10.03
N ALA A 34 0.14 3.72 11.23
CA ALA A 34 0.81 3.25 12.44
C ALA A 34 1.30 1.80 12.31
N GLY A 35 2.49 1.55 12.81
CA GLY A 35 3.18 0.25 12.70
C GLY A 35 4.10 0.13 11.48
N ILE A 36 3.88 0.92 10.41
CA ILE A 36 4.79 1.02 9.27
C ILE A 36 5.56 2.33 9.33
N GLY A 37 4.87 3.45 9.57
CA GLY A 37 5.47 4.77 9.71
C GLY A 37 5.72 5.48 8.38
N ALA A 38 6.37 6.65 8.44
CA ALA A 38 6.70 7.45 7.27
C ALA A 38 8.03 7.03 6.66
N THR A 39 8.12 7.11 5.33
CA THR A 39 9.36 6.93 4.59
C THR A 39 9.67 8.16 3.74
N TYR A 40 10.95 8.45 3.60
CA TYR A 40 11.47 9.58 2.83
C TYR A 40 12.34 9.03 1.71
N THR A 41 12.31 9.67 0.56
CA THR A 41 12.98 9.25 -0.68
C THR A 41 12.43 7.97 -1.30
N ILE A 42 12.63 7.85 -2.61
CA ILE A 42 12.20 6.67 -3.38
C ILE A 42 12.89 5.41 -2.88
N GLU A 43 14.18 5.48 -2.58
CA GLU A 43 14.98 4.33 -2.13
C GLU A 43 14.45 3.79 -0.80
N ARG A 44 14.22 4.66 0.18
CA ARG A 44 13.69 4.24 1.48
C ARG A 44 12.27 3.74 1.39
N TYR A 45 11.44 4.36 0.57
CA TYR A 45 10.09 3.87 0.30
C TYR A 45 10.12 2.47 -0.32
N ALA A 46 11.01 2.23 -1.28
CA ALA A 46 11.17 0.92 -1.90
C ALA A 46 11.66 -0.14 -0.89
N GLU A 47 12.63 0.21 -0.04
CA GLU A 47 13.22 -0.69 0.94
C GLU A 47 12.30 -0.98 2.13
N GLN A 48 11.67 0.05 2.68
CA GLN A 48 10.95 -0.02 3.96
C GLN A 48 9.46 -0.34 3.81
N HIS A 49 8.87 -0.07 2.64
CA HIS A 49 7.44 -0.30 2.42
C HIS A 49 7.14 -1.09 1.15
N SER A 50 7.42 -0.53 -0.03
CA SER A 50 6.91 -1.10 -1.28
C SER A 50 7.47 -2.47 -1.60
N GLY A 51 8.75 -2.70 -1.33
CA GLY A 51 9.40 -4.01 -1.48
C GLY A 51 8.83 -5.06 -0.52
N PRO A 52 8.88 -4.83 0.80
CA PRO A 52 8.30 -5.73 1.80
C PRO A 52 6.82 -6.01 1.56
N PHE A 53 6.02 -4.99 1.23
CA PHE A 53 4.61 -5.17 0.90
C PHE A 53 4.41 -6.13 -0.28
N ARG A 54 5.19 -5.95 -1.36
CA ARG A 54 5.11 -6.81 -2.53
C ARG A 54 5.55 -8.25 -2.24
N ALA A 55 6.51 -8.42 -1.34
CA ALA A 55 6.99 -9.73 -0.91
C ALA A 55 5.99 -10.47 0.00
N SER A 56 5.22 -9.72 0.79
CA SER A 56 4.28 -10.28 1.77
C SER A 56 2.98 -10.81 1.18
N PHE A 57 2.70 -10.52 -0.09
CA PHE A 57 1.42 -10.88 -0.71
C PHE A 57 1.56 -11.45 -2.11
N THR A 58 0.69 -12.40 -2.42
CA THR A 58 0.50 -12.97 -3.76
C THR A 58 -0.95 -12.80 -4.24
N ASP A 59 -1.26 -13.30 -5.43
CA ASP A 59 -2.61 -13.37 -6.02
C ASP A 59 -3.36 -12.03 -5.97
N ARG A 60 -2.66 -10.98 -6.33
CA ARG A 60 -3.16 -9.63 -6.24
C ARG A 60 -4.22 -9.32 -7.28
N ILE A 61 -5.41 -8.95 -6.80
CA ILE A 61 -6.53 -8.49 -7.62
C ILE A 61 -6.76 -7.01 -7.32
N LEU A 62 -6.76 -6.18 -8.36
CA LEU A 62 -7.11 -4.77 -8.25
C LEU A 62 -8.63 -4.64 -8.46
N ASN A 63 -9.37 -4.30 -7.41
CA ASN A 63 -10.82 -4.19 -7.42
C ASN A 63 -11.32 -2.82 -7.91
N GLY A 64 -10.42 -1.84 -8.02
CA GLY A 64 -10.74 -0.49 -8.48
C GLY A 64 -11.03 0.49 -7.34
N HIS A 65 -11.70 1.56 -7.66
CA HIS A 65 -11.97 2.66 -6.74
C HIS A 65 -13.45 3.03 -6.76
N LEU A 66 -14.09 3.12 -5.59
CA LEU A 66 -15.46 3.59 -5.43
C LEU A 66 -15.59 5.07 -5.80
N CYS A 67 -14.57 5.86 -5.45
CA CYS A 67 -14.53 7.29 -5.70
C CYS A 67 -13.10 7.69 -6.04
N LYS A 68 -12.98 8.67 -6.95
CA LYS A 68 -11.74 9.38 -7.25
C LYS A 68 -12.03 10.86 -7.19
N PHE A 69 -11.07 11.63 -6.69
CA PHE A 69 -11.18 13.07 -6.64
C PHE A 69 -9.84 13.72 -7.00
N ALA A 70 -9.90 14.93 -7.51
CA ALA A 70 -8.71 15.75 -7.75
C ALA A 70 -9.09 17.22 -7.73
N GLU A 71 -8.26 18.03 -7.07
CA GLU A 71 -8.36 19.48 -7.04
C GLU A 71 -6.96 20.09 -6.93
N GLY A 72 -6.60 20.95 -7.85
CA GLY A 72 -5.30 21.61 -7.89
C GLY A 72 -4.14 20.61 -7.93
N LYS A 73 -3.32 20.62 -6.88
CA LYS A 73 -2.17 19.71 -6.74
C LYS A 73 -2.52 18.41 -6.01
N PHE A 74 -3.72 18.27 -5.50
CA PHE A 74 -4.14 17.13 -4.71
C PHE A 74 -5.06 16.21 -5.49
N GLY A 75 -5.00 14.92 -5.17
CA GLY A 75 -5.91 13.92 -5.69
C GLY A 75 -5.90 12.69 -4.81
N GLY A 76 -6.86 11.82 -5.01
CA GLY A 76 -6.92 10.59 -4.24
C GLY A 76 -8.05 9.68 -4.66
N PHE A 77 -8.19 8.60 -3.93
CA PHE A 77 -9.26 7.63 -4.15
C PHE A 77 -9.66 6.90 -2.87
N PHE A 78 -10.86 6.36 -2.92
CA PHE A 78 -11.39 5.39 -1.96
C PHE A 78 -11.43 4.02 -2.62
N GLY A 79 -10.69 3.06 -2.08
CA GLY A 79 -10.71 1.65 -2.48
C GLY A 79 -11.34 0.80 -1.40
N TRP A 80 -12.56 0.29 -1.62
CA TRP A 80 -13.33 -0.37 -0.57
C TRP A 80 -14.05 -1.64 -1.05
N PRO A 81 -13.30 -2.75 -1.23
CA PRO A 81 -11.85 -2.88 -1.14
C PRO A 81 -11.13 -2.36 -2.38
N ASN A 82 -9.89 -1.91 -2.18
CA ASN A 82 -9.00 -1.54 -3.28
C ASN A 82 -8.32 -2.76 -3.90
N LEU A 83 -7.89 -3.66 -3.06
CA LEU A 83 -7.15 -4.87 -3.42
C LEU A 83 -7.76 -6.08 -2.72
N THR A 84 -7.67 -7.24 -3.39
CA THR A 84 -7.74 -8.56 -2.76
C THR A 84 -6.35 -9.20 -2.90
N LEU A 85 -5.82 -9.71 -1.80
CA LEU A 85 -4.44 -10.19 -1.66
C LEU A 85 -4.43 -11.50 -0.88
N THR A 86 -3.47 -12.38 -1.17
CA THR A 86 -3.20 -13.56 -0.36
C THR A 86 -1.88 -13.38 0.39
N PRO A 87 -1.88 -13.33 1.74
CA PRO A 87 -0.63 -13.26 2.51
C PRO A 87 0.21 -14.53 2.30
N THR A 88 1.56 -14.37 2.30
CA THR A 88 2.50 -15.46 2.05
C THR A 88 3.25 -15.94 3.30
N GLY A 89 3.01 -15.32 4.46
CA GLY A 89 3.72 -15.63 5.70
C GLY A 89 3.42 -14.64 6.79
N GLU A 90 4.46 -14.04 7.36
CA GLU A 90 4.32 -13.00 8.37
C GLU A 90 4.08 -11.63 7.74
N PHE A 91 3.24 -10.81 8.37
CA PHE A 91 3.04 -9.43 8.01
C PHE A 91 2.97 -8.56 9.28
N MET A 92 3.72 -7.47 9.31
CA MET A 92 3.81 -6.55 10.46
C MET A 92 4.12 -7.26 11.81
N GLY A 93 5.02 -8.26 11.79
CA GLY A 93 5.41 -9.01 12.98
C GLY A 93 4.38 -10.02 13.47
N MET A 94 3.34 -10.30 12.71
CA MET A 94 2.31 -11.28 13.07
C MET A 94 2.14 -12.33 11.97
N PRO A 95 1.94 -13.61 12.36
CA PRO A 95 1.69 -14.68 11.41
C PRO A 95 0.36 -14.49 10.71
N THR A 96 0.31 -14.79 9.41
CA THR A 96 -0.90 -14.72 8.60
C THR A 96 -1.29 -16.11 8.10
N LYS A 97 -2.56 -16.24 7.71
CA LYS A 97 -3.07 -17.41 7.01
C LYS A 97 -3.01 -17.16 5.51
N ALA A 98 -2.62 -18.16 4.74
CA ALA A 98 -2.64 -18.13 3.27
C ALA A 98 -4.08 -18.17 2.72
N LYS A 99 -4.86 -17.14 3.05
CA LYS A 99 -6.26 -16.96 2.70
C LYS A 99 -6.43 -15.59 2.07
N PRO A 100 -7.10 -15.45 0.91
CA PRO A 100 -7.40 -14.16 0.32
C PRO A 100 -8.12 -13.24 1.30
N ILE A 101 -7.69 -12.00 1.35
CA ILE A 101 -8.28 -10.93 2.15
C ILE A 101 -8.50 -9.68 1.31
N ASP A 102 -9.49 -8.91 1.68
CA ASP A 102 -9.76 -7.61 1.12
C ASP A 102 -9.02 -6.51 1.89
N MET A 103 -8.31 -5.68 1.16
CA MET A 103 -7.63 -4.52 1.72
C MET A 103 -8.35 -3.24 1.34
N ARG A 104 -8.87 -2.56 2.35
CA ARG A 104 -9.55 -1.27 2.23
C ARG A 104 -8.56 -0.15 2.44
N VAL A 105 -8.51 0.79 1.51
CA VAL A 105 -7.60 1.94 1.60
C VAL A 105 -8.29 3.23 1.18
N ILE A 106 -7.86 4.32 1.82
CA ILE A 106 -8.05 5.68 1.35
C ILE A 106 -6.65 6.21 1.05
N ASP A 107 -6.46 6.72 -0.14
CA ASP A 107 -5.15 7.13 -0.61
C ASP A 107 -5.21 8.56 -1.15
N MET A 108 -4.38 9.42 -0.61
CA MET A 108 -4.31 10.83 -0.99
C MET A 108 -2.90 11.17 -1.46
N TYR A 109 -2.81 11.99 -2.46
CA TYR A 109 -1.56 12.37 -3.11
C TYR A 109 -1.45 13.88 -3.30
N ARG A 110 -0.24 14.40 -3.17
CA ARG A 110 0.14 15.72 -3.66
C ARG A 110 1.15 15.57 -4.78
N ARG A 111 0.90 16.25 -5.89
CA ARG A 111 1.86 16.34 -7.00
C ARG A 111 2.66 17.64 -6.95
N GLU A 112 3.85 17.59 -7.52
CA GLU A 112 4.67 18.75 -7.85
C GLU A 112 5.23 18.58 -9.26
N GLY A 113 4.92 19.52 -10.14
CA GLY A 113 5.12 19.30 -11.57
C GLY A 113 4.32 18.09 -12.06
N ASP A 114 4.99 17.18 -12.75
CA ASP A 114 4.37 15.98 -13.33
C ASP A 114 4.49 14.74 -12.44
N LYS A 115 5.09 14.87 -11.25
CA LYS A 115 5.35 13.75 -10.34
C LYS A 115 4.68 13.93 -9.00
N LEU A 116 4.47 12.82 -8.32
CA LEU A 116 3.96 12.76 -6.96
C LEU A 116 5.08 13.10 -5.98
N SER A 117 4.80 13.94 -5.01
CA SER A 117 5.73 14.35 -3.95
C SER A 117 5.35 13.83 -2.58
N GLU A 118 4.06 13.69 -2.32
CA GLU A 118 3.57 13.15 -1.05
C GLU A 118 2.40 12.21 -1.27
N ASN A 119 2.33 11.21 -0.40
CA ASN A 119 1.22 10.28 -0.33
C ASN A 119 0.84 10.03 1.13
N TRP A 120 -0.41 10.18 1.45
CA TRP A 120 -1.02 9.80 2.73
C TRP A 120 -1.93 8.61 2.47
N ILE A 121 -1.63 7.47 3.11
CA ILE A 121 -2.44 6.27 2.98
C ILE A 121 -3.06 5.88 4.32
N PHE A 122 -4.33 5.54 4.28
CA PHE A 122 -5.10 5.00 5.39
C PHE A 122 -5.54 3.59 5.03
N ILE A 123 -5.08 2.62 5.80
CA ILE A 123 -5.39 1.20 5.58
C ILE A 123 -6.23 0.71 6.75
N ASP A 124 -7.35 0.07 6.45
CA ASP A 124 -8.22 -0.55 7.46
C ASP A 124 -7.59 -1.87 7.97
N PHE A 125 -6.59 -1.75 8.84
CA PHE A 125 -5.93 -2.91 9.44
C PHE A 125 -6.80 -3.67 10.42
N LEU A 126 -7.80 -3.04 11.04
CA LEU A 126 -8.74 -3.77 11.89
C LEU A 126 -9.53 -4.78 11.05
N HIS A 127 -10.03 -4.37 9.89
CA HIS A 127 -10.71 -5.25 8.96
C HIS A 127 -9.75 -6.32 8.38
N PHE A 128 -8.52 -5.93 8.02
CA PHE A 128 -7.51 -6.86 7.54
C PHE A 128 -7.28 -8.01 8.54
N TRP A 129 -6.97 -7.68 9.80
CA TRP A 129 -6.67 -8.67 10.84
C TRP A 129 -7.90 -9.48 11.24
N HIS A 130 -9.08 -8.87 11.25
CA HIS A 130 -10.34 -9.60 11.49
C HIS A 130 -10.54 -10.73 10.46
N GLN A 131 -10.28 -10.49 9.18
CA GLN A 131 -10.33 -11.53 8.14
C GLN A 131 -9.29 -12.64 8.35
N GLN A 132 -8.18 -12.35 9.01
CA GLN A 132 -7.15 -13.31 9.42
C GLN A 132 -7.53 -14.05 10.73
N GLY A 133 -8.65 -13.71 11.36
CA GLY A 133 -9.11 -14.29 12.62
C GLY A 133 -8.41 -13.70 13.84
N VAL A 134 -7.87 -12.49 13.74
CA VAL A 134 -7.24 -11.75 14.83
C VAL A 134 -8.09 -10.55 15.20
N ASP A 135 -8.57 -10.49 16.43
CA ASP A 135 -9.25 -9.32 16.99
C ASP A 135 -8.22 -8.41 17.68
N ILE A 136 -7.84 -7.34 16.97
CA ILE A 136 -6.87 -6.38 17.50
C ILE A 136 -7.43 -5.60 18.69
N LEU A 137 -8.74 -5.30 18.69
CA LEU A 137 -9.35 -4.51 19.77
C LEU A 137 -9.44 -5.32 21.08
N GLU A 138 -9.72 -6.61 21.01
CA GLU A 138 -9.68 -7.47 22.19
C GLU A 138 -8.26 -7.58 22.74
N ARG A 139 -7.25 -7.75 21.91
CA ARG A 139 -5.84 -7.81 22.35
C ARG A 139 -5.38 -6.55 23.08
N ILE A 140 -5.89 -5.38 22.73
CA ILE A 140 -5.57 -4.11 23.42
C ILE A 140 -6.18 -4.09 24.84
N LYS A 141 -7.32 -4.72 25.06
CA LYS A 141 -7.96 -4.79 26.39
C LYS A 141 -7.21 -5.71 27.36
N GLU A 142 -6.46 -6.67 26.84
CA GLU A 142 -5.72 -7.65 27.63
C GLU A 142 -4.28 -7.19 27.96
N SER A 143 -3.82 -6.08 27.40
CA SER A 143 -2.50 -5.48 27.60
C SER A 143 -2.54 -4.35 28.63
#